data_4038b4a18279e0c584756defa9cbab5f
#
_entry.id   4038b4a18279e0c584756defa9cbab5f
#
_cell.length_a   1.000
_cell.length_b   1.000
_cell.length_c   1.000
_cell.angle_alpha   90.00
_cell.angle_beta   90.00
_cell.angle_gamma   90.00
#
_symmetry.space_group_name_H-M   'P 1'
#
loop_
_entity.id
_entity.type
_entity.pdbx_description
1 polymer ?
#
loop_
_entity_poly.entity_id
_entity_poly.type
_entity_poly.pdbx_seq_one_letter_code
_entity_poly.pdbx_strand_id
1 'polypeptide(L)'
;MKVIVPVKRVVDYNVKVRVKPDNTGVDLNNVKMSVNPFCEIGIEEAVRLKEAGTAEEVIAVAVGSSACQEQLRTCLALGADRAILVETDVEAQPLAIAKALQAIQEKEQAKLVIFGKQSIDGDNAQTGQMFAALTGMSQATFASEIKIEGDKAQVTREIDGGLQTLSINLPAMISTDLRLNEPRY
;
A
#
# COMPACT_ATOMS: atom_id res chain seq x y z
N MET A 1 -6.48 -5.95 16.13
CA MET A 1 -5.23 -5.31 15.71
C MET A 1 -5.49 -4.19 14.71
N LYS A 2 -4.66 -3.18 14.69
CA LYS A 2 -4.69 -2.15 13.65
C LYS A 2 -3.95 -2.62 12.41
N VAL A 3 -4.46 -2.25 11.24
CA VAL A 3 -3.81 -2.47 9.94
C VAL A 3 -3.61 -1.13 9.25
N ILE A 4 -2.38 -0.84 8.85
CA ILE A 4 -2.06 0.33 8.04
C ILE A 4 -1.93 -0.10 6.58
N VAL A 5 -2.52 0.66 5.68
CA VAL A 5 -2.38 0.45 4.24
C VAL A 5 -1.87 1.75 3.60
N PRO A 6 -0.57 1.80 3.28
CA PRO A 6 -0.04 2.90 2.49
C PRO A 6 -0.61 2.86 1.06
N VAL A 7 -1.05 4.00 0.58
CA VAL A 7 -1.64 4.12 -0.77
C VAL A 7 -0.95 5.24 -1.54
N LYS A 8 -0.91 5.12 -2.85
CA LYS A 8 -0.31 6.12 -3.73
C LYS A 8 -1.34 6.63 -4.73
N ARG A 9 -1.34 7.95 -4.93
CA ARG A 9 -2.05 8.62 -6.01
C ARG A 9 -1.24 8.46 -7.29
N VAL A 10 -1.82 7.87 -8.32
CA VAL A 10 -1.18 7.63 -9.61
C VAL A 10 -2.10 8.04 -10.75
N VAL A 11 -1.54 8.23 -11.93
CA VAL A 11 -2.34 8.36 -13.16
C VAL A 11 -3.14 7.09 -13.36
N ASP A 12 -4.45 7.23 -13.62
CA ASP A 12 -5.33 6.09 -13.87
C ASP A 12 -4.81 5.28 -15.06
N TYR A 13 -4.80 3.95 -14.92
CA TYR A 13 -4.24 3.06 -15.95
C TYR A 13 -4.99 3.10 -17.29
N ASN A 14 -6.20 3.61 -17.32
CA ASN A 14 -6.95 3.82 -18.56
C ASN A 14 -6.56 5.10 -19.30
N VAL A 15 -5.80 5.98 -18.66
CA VAL A 15 -5.38 7.24 -19.28
C VAL A 15 -4.25 6.97 -20.27
N LYS A 16 -4.39 7.52 -21.45
CA LYS A 16 -3.30 7.57 -22.42
C LYS A 16 -2.35 8.71 -22.05
N VAL A 17 -1.23 8.37 -21.43
CA VAL A 17 -0.26 9.36 -20.96
C VAL A 17 0.43 10.08 -22.11
N ARG A 18 0.75 11.37 -21.90
CA ARG A 18 1.48 12.22 -22.84
C ARG A 18 2.72 12.77 -22.16
N VAL A 19 3.81 12.82 -22.88
CA VAL A 19 5.05 13.45 -22.43
C VAL A 19 4.96 14.96 -22.62
N LYS A 20 5.47 15.72 -21.63
CA LYS A 20 5.57 17.18 -21.76
C LYS A 20 6.44 17.57 -22.98
N PRO A 21 6.18 18.72 -23.62
CA PRO A 21 6.98 19.15 -24.78
C PRO A 21 8.48 19.27 -24.53
N ASP A 22 8.88 19.57 -23.27
CA ASP A 22 10.28 19.69 -22.86
C ASP A 22 10.90 18.35 -22.42
N ASN A 23 10.17 17.23 -22.50
CA ASN A 23 10.59 15.90 -22.11
C ASN A 23 11.00 15.75 -20.63
N THR A 24 10.53 16.63 -19.75
CA THR A 24 10.86 16.59 -18.31
C THR A 24 9.97 15.64 -17.51
N GLY A 25 8.88 15.16 -18.07
CA GLY A 25 7.96 14.25 -17.39
C GLY A 25 6.65 14.05 -18.14
N VAL A 26 5.71 13.43 -17.48
CA VAL A 26 4.35 13.19 -17.97
C VAL A 26 3.51 14.45 -17.75
N ASP A 27 2.71 14.82 -18.75
CA ASP A 27 1.73 15.90 -18.62
C ASP A 27 0.55 15.41 -17.76
N LEU A 28 0.40 16.03 -16.59
CA LEU A 28 -0.65 15.72 -15.62
C LEU A 28 -1.84 16.68 -15.67
N ASN A 29 -1.87 17.64 -16.61
CA ASN A 29 -2.97 18.58 -16.74
C ASN A 29 -4.26 17.87 -17.21
N ASN A 30 -5.34 18.04 -16.44
CA ASN A 30 -6.65 17.45 -16.73
C ASN A 30 -6.61 15.92 -16.90
N VAL A 31 -5.73 15.25 -16.18
CA VAL A 31 -5.56 13.79 -16.20
C VAL A 31 -6.30 13.19 -15.01
N LYS A 32 -7.07 12.14 -15.25
CA LYS A 32 -7.70 11.37 -14.18
C LYS A 32 -6.61 10.69 -13.33
N MET A 33 -6.69 10.91 -12.03
CA MET A 33 -5.84 10.24 -11.04
C MET A 33 -6.66 9.21 -10.26
N SER A 34 -6.00 8.17 -9.78
CA SER A 34 -6.67 7.10 -9.03
C SER A 34 -5.76 6.57 -7.92
N VAL A 35 -6.32 5.71 -7.08
CA VAL A 35 -5.52 4.88 -6.16
C VAL A 35 -4.72 3.88 -7.00
N ASN A 36 -3.44 3.73 -6.71
CA ASN A 36 -2.62 2.70 -7.35
C ASN A 36 -3.30 1.32 -7.22
N PRO A 37 -3.47 0.57 -8.31
CA PRO A 37 -4.19 -0.72 -8.29
C PRO A 37 -3.69 -1.72 -7.27
N PHE A 38 -2.39 -1.83 -7.07
CA PHE A 38 -1.83 -2.71 -6.04
C PHE A 38 -2.15 -2.24 -4.62
N CYS A 39 -2.25 -0.94 -4.39
CA CYS A 39 -2.66 -0.38 -3.10
C CYS A 39 -4.15 -0.64 -2.85
N GLU A 40 -4.97 -0.59 -3.87
CA GLU A 40 -6.40 -0.93 -3.77
C GLU A 40 -6.62 -2.37 -3.34
N ILE A 41 -5.79 -3.30 -3.83
CA ILE A 41 -5.78 -4.69 -3.36
C ILE A 41 -5.40 -4.75 -1.88
N GLY A 42 -4.46 -3.93 -1.44
CA GLY A 42 -4.11 -3.82 -0.02
C GLY A 42 -5.27 -3.34 0.85
N ILE A 43 -6.01 -2.33 0.40
CA ILE A 43 -7.23 -1.86 1.08
C ILE A 43 -8.29 -2.97 1.14
N GLU A 44 -8.54 -3.64 0.04
CA GLU A 44 -9.51 -4.75 0.00
C GLU A 44 -9.15 -5.85 1.00
N GLU A 45 -7.88 -6.24 1.05
CA GLU A 45 -7.43 -7.27 1.99
C GLU A 45 -7.60 -6.84 3.45
N ALA A 46 -7.23 -5.61 3.78
CA ALA A 46 -7.40 -5.06 5.12
C ALA A 46 -8.87 -5.01 5.53
N VAL A 47 -9.75 -4.60 4.63
CA VAL A 47 -11.19 -4.56 4.89
C VAL A 47 -11.76 -5.98 5.09
N ARG A 48 -11.32 -6.95 4.30
CA ARG A 48 -11.71 -8.37 4.50
C ARG A 48 -11.25 -8.91 5.85
N LEU A 49 -10.04 -8.57 6.30
CA LEU A 49 -9.55 -8.91 7.63
C LEU A 49 -10.42 -8.29 8.74
N LYS A 50 -10.89 -7.07 8.54
CA LYS A 50 -11.81 -6.42 9.47
C LYS A 50 -13.18 -7.09 9.48
N GLU A 51 -13.74 -7.39 8.32
CA GLU A 51 -15.03 -8.10 8.19
C GLU A 51 -14.99 -9.49 8.83
N ALA A 52 -13.83 -10.14 8.78
CA ALA A 52 -13.60 -11.43 9.44
C ALA A 52 -13.37 -11.31 10.96
N GLY A 53 -13.32 -10.10 11.51
CA GLY A 53 -13.06 -9.87 12.92
C GLY A 53 -11.59 -9.94 13.34
N THR A 54 -10.67 -10.11 12.40
CA THR A 54 -9.22 -10.19 12.66
C THR A 54 -8.62 -8.82 12.88
N ALA A 55 -9.00 -7.82 12.08
CA ALA A 55 -8.59 -6.43 12.24
C ALA A 55 -9.69 -5.62 12.94
N GLU A 56 -9.31 -4.70 13.81
CA GLU A 56 -10.22 -3.77 14.50
C GLU A 56 -10.36 -2.46 13.74
N GLU A 57 -9.26 -2.00 13.17
CA GLU A 57 -9.17 -0.70 12.53
C GLU A 57 -8.27 -0.76 11.30
N VAL A 58 -8.74 -0.18 10.20
CA VAL A 58 -8.00 -0.04 8.94
C VAL A 58 -7.70 1.43 8.70
N ILE A 59 -6.42 1.75 8.55
CA ILE A 59 -5.92 3.12 8.38
C ILE A 59 -5.24 3.24 7.02
N ALA A 60 -5.82 4.03 6.11
CA ALA A 60 -5.18 4.38 4.86
C ALA A 60 -4.21 5.55 5.06
N VAL A 61 -3.01 5.46 4.52
CA VAL A 61 -1.99 6.52 4.65
C VAL A 61 -1.46 6.88 3.27
N ALA A 62 -1.44 8.16 2.93
CA ALA A 62 -0.80 8.65 1.72
C ALA A 62 0.26 9.70 2.08
N VAL A 63 1.33 9.73 1.32
CA VAL A 63 2.39 10.75 1.40
C VAL A 63 2.39 11.51 0.08
N GLY A 64 2.11 12.81 0.12
CA GLY A 64 2.03 13.62 -1.09
C GLY A 64 1.30 14.94 -0.87
N SER A 65 0.91 15.59 -1.96
CA SER A 65 0.19 16.86 -1.90
C SER A 65 -1.23 16.70 -1.35
N SER A 66 -1.88 17.85 -1.07
CA SER A 66 -3.28 17.88 -0.62
C SER A 66 -4.25 17.17 -1.59
N ALA A 67 -3.90 17.06 -2.88
CA ALA A 67 -4.71 16.33 -3.86
C ALA A 67 -4.87 14.85 -3.53
N CYS A 68 -3.97 14.25 -2.76
CA CYS A 68 -4.09 12.86 -2.30
C CYS A 68 -5.33 12.61 -1.43
N GLN A 69 -5.97 13.66 -0.92
CA GLN A 69 -7.23 13.54 -0.18
C GLN A 69 -8.32 12.83 -0.99
N GLU A 70 -8.36 13.01 -2.30
CA GLU A 70 -9.34 12.33 -3.15
C GLU A 70 -9.18 10.81 -3.08
N GLN A 71 -7.95 10.32 -3.17
CA GLN A 71 -7.67 8.90 -3.09
C GLN A 71 -7.88 8.33 -1.69
N LEU A 72 -7.58 9.11 -0.66
CA LEU A 72 -7.88 8.73 0.72
C LEU A 72 -9.39 8.63 0.98
N ARG A 73 -10.18 9.53 0.42
CA ARG A 73 -11.66 9.44 0.48
C ARG A 73 -12.18 8.19 -0.22
N THR A 74 -11.58 7.81 -1.35
CA THR A 74 -11.89 6.54 -2.01
C THR A 74 -11.61 5.35 -1.08
N CYS A 75 -10.49 5.35 -0.37
CA CYS A 75 -10.17 4.30 0.60
C CYS A 75 -11.18 4.25 1.75
N LEU A 76 -11.63 5.39 2.25
CA LEU A 76 -12.68 5.46 3.26
C LEU A 76 -14.01 4.90 2.73
N ALA A 77 -14.36 5.22 1.51
CA ALA A 77 -15.57 4.69 0.85
C ALA A 77 -15.51 3.17 0.66
N LEU A 78 -14.31 2.61 0.47
CA LEU A 78 -14.10 1.17 0.34
C LEU A 78 -14.14 0.44 1.68
N GLY A 79 -14.06 1.15 2.81
CA GLY A 79 -14.22 0.55 4.12
C GLY A 79 -13.10 0.83 5.12
N ALA A 80 -12.10 1.65 4.80
CA ALA A 80 -11.12 2.11 5.77
C ALA A 80 -11.79 2.97 6.85
N ASP A 81 -11.31 2.87 8.08
CA ASP A 81 -11.88 3.61 9.23
C ASP A 81 -11.34 5.02 9.36
N ARG A 82 -10.05 5.18 9.08
CA ARG A 82 -9.36 6.47 9.14
C ARG A 82 -8.44 6.64 7.94
N ALA A 83 -8.13 7.88 7.63
CA ALA A 83 -7.16 8.23 6.61
C ALA A 83 -6.19 9.26 7.18
N ILE A 84 -4.92 9.10 6.87
CA ILE A 84 -3.85 10.02 7.26
C ILE A 84 -3.16 10.51 6.01
N LEU A 85 -3.05 11.82 5.85
CA LEU A 85 -2.23 12.44 4.82
C LEU A 85 -0.95 12.99 5.46
N VAL A 86 0.17 12.48 5.02
CA VAL A 86 1.48 13.13 5.26
C VAL A 86 1.70 14.11 4.12
N GLU A 87 1.36 15.37 4.37
CA GLU A 87 1.32 16.39 3.33
C GLU A 87 2.72 16.91 3.00
N THR A 88 3.07 16.85 1.73
CA THR A 88 4.29 17.43 1.20
C THR A 88 4.12 17.72 -0.30
N ASP A 89 4.69 18.83 -0.76
CA ASP A 89 4.76 19.15 -2.19
C ASP A 89 6.03 18.63 -2.86
N VAL A 90 6.92 18.01 -2.08
CA VAL A 90 8.14 17.40 -2.60
C VAL A 90 7.79 16.02 -3.17
N GLU A 91 8.29 15.74 -4.37
CA GLU A 91 8.23 14.38 -4.93
C GLU A 91 9.18 13.46 -4.17
N ALA A 92 8.62 12.74 -3.19
CA ALA A 92 9.41 11.90 -2.31
C ALA A 92 9.79 10.57 -2.98
N GLN A 93 11.05 10.20 -2.84
CA GLN A 93 11.58 8.91 -3.27
C GLN A 93 11.22 7.80 -2.27
N PRO A 94 11.32 6.50 -2.64
CA PRO A 94 10.91 5.40 -1.78
C PRO A 94 11.46 5.42 -0.35
N LEU A 95 12.72 5.77 -0.15
CA LEU A 95 13.32 5.82 1.19
C LEU A 95 12.70 6.93 2.05
N ALA A 96 12.46 8.09 1.47
CA ALA A 96 11.81 9.20 2.19
C ALA A 96 10.38 8.82 2.60
N ILE A 97 9.65 8.16 1.71
CA ILE A 97 8.30 7.65 2.00
C ILE A 97 8.35 6.61 3.12
N ALA A 98 9.29 5.66 3.05
CA ALA A 98 9.47 4.64 4.08
C ALA A 98 9.75 5.26 5.46
N LYS A 99 10.56 6.31 5.54
CA LYS A 99 10.82 7.05 6.78
C LYS A 99 9.58 7.76 7.32
N ALA A 100 8.80 8.38 6.45
CA ALA A 100 7.54 9.01 6.85
C ALA A 100 6.56 7.97 7.41
N LEU A 101 6.46 6.82 6.76
CA LEU A 101 5.61 5.71 7.21
C LEU A 101 6.13 5.08 8.51
N GLN A 102 7.44 5.05 8.74
CA GLN A 102 8.01 4.63 10.01
C GLN A 102 7.51 5.51 11.16
N ALA A 103 7.49 6.82 10.97
CA ALA A 103 6.97 7.74 11.97
C ALA A 103 5.48 7.50 12.27
N ILE A 104 4.68 7.23 11.25
CA ILE A 104 3.27 6.85 11.42
C ILE A 104 3.15 5.53 12.19
N GLN A 105 3.97 4.54 11.88
CA GLN A 105 3.98 3.25 12.57
C GLN A 105 4.36 3.39 14.05
N GLU A 106 5.33 4.22 14.37
CA GLU A 106 5.71 4.50 15.78
C GLU A 106 4.54 5.09 16.57
N LYS A 107 3.75 5.92 15.93
CA LYS A 107 2.56 6.55 16.54
C LYS A 107 1.38 5.58 16.66
N GLU A 108 1.09 4.82 15.61
CA GLU A 108 -0.11 3.99 15.53
C GLU A 108 0.07 2.58 16.10
N GLN A 109 1.29 2.05 16.13
CA GLN A 109 1.61 0.70 16.63
C GLN A 109 0.76 -0.39 15.95
N ALA A 110 0.64 -0.34 14.62
CA ALA A 110 -0.06 -1.36 13.86
C ALA A 110 0.69 -2.70 13.91
N LYS A 111 -0.07 -3.80 13.90
CA LYS A 111 0.49 -5.16 13.83
C LYS A 111 0.72 -5.63 12.41
N LEU A 112 0.06 -5.00 11.44
CA LEU A 112 0.15 -5.36 10.03
C LEU A 112 0.18 -4.08 9.20
N VAL A 113 1.13 -4.03 8.26
CA VAL A 113 1.21 -2.96 7.27
C VAL A 113 1.19 -3.61 5.89
N ILE A 114 0.15 -3.32 5.11
CA ILE A 114 -0.05 -3.92 3.79
C ILE A 114 0.24 -2.88 2.72
N PHE A 115 1.30 -3.11 1.94
CA PHE A 115 1.67 -2.29 0.80
C PHE A 115 1.16 -2.91 -0.51
N GLY A 116 0.90 -2.09 -1.51
CA GLY A 116 0.95 -2.58 -2.88
C GLY A 116 2.40 -2.95 -3.22
N LYS A 117 2.61 -4.02 -3.99
CA LYS A 117 3.98 -4.46 -4.31
C LYS A 117 4.79 -3.41 -5.05
N GLN A 118 4.12 -2.59 -5.85
CA GLN A 118 4.72 -1.52 -6.66
C GLN A 118 3.65 -0.49 -7.02
N SER A 119 4.06 0.66 -7.51
CA SER A 119 3.15 1.62 -8.14
C SER A 119 3.28 1.53 -9.66
N ILE A 120 2.17 1.72 -10.38
CA ILE A 120 2.17 1.58 -11.84
C ILE A 120 2.89 2.72 -12.56
N ASP A 121 3.20 3.82 -11.87
CA ASP A 121 3.92 4.97 -12.43
C ASP A 121 5.44 4.87 -12.27
N GLY A 122 5.92 4.55 -11.07
CA GLY A 122 7.35 4.48 -10.76
C GLY A 122 7.96 3.10 -10.86
N ASP A 123 7.19 2.07 -10.61
CA ASP A 123 7.55 0.65 -10.73
C ASP A 123 8.78 0.21 -9.91
N ASN A 124 9.08 0.93 -8.81
CA ASN A 124 10.29 0.71 -8.04
C ASN A 124 10.27 -0.56 -7.18
N ALA A 125 9.12 -0.96 -6.66
CA ALA A 125 8.95 -2.13 -5.77
C ALA A 125 9.92 -2.14 -4.57
N GLN A 126 10.12 -1.00 -3.91
CA GLN A 126 11.16 -0.82 -2.88
C GLN A 126 10.63 -0.34 -1.53
N THR A 127 9.56 0.46 -1.52
CA THR A 127 9.13 1.18 -0.31
C THR A 127 8.80 0.26 0.85
N GLY A 128 8.06 -0.81 0.61
CA GLY A 128 7.66 -1.76 1.64
C GLY A 128 8.86 -2.45 2.28
N GLN A 129 9.82 -2.89 1.49
CA GLN A 129 11.03 -3.55 1.98
C GLN A 129 11.91 -2.60 2.79
N MET A 130 12.06 -1.35 2.35
CA MET A 130 12.76 -0.32 3.10
C MET A 130 12.06 -0.02 4.44
N PHE A 131 10.74 0.08 4.42
CA PHE A 131 9.94 0.26 5.62
C PHE A 131 10.14 -0.89 6.62
N ALA A 132 10.12 -2.14 6.16
CA ALA A 132 10.35 -3.30 7.01
C ALA A 132 11.75 -3.27 7.64
N ALA A 133 12.77 -2.91 6.87
CA ALA A 133 14.13 -2.77 7.38
C ALA A 133 14.24 -1.67 8.44
N LEU A 134 13.64 -0.50 8.20
CA LEU A 134 13.67 0.62 9.15
C LEU A 134 12.93 0.32 10.46
N THR A 135 11.84 -0.43 10.40
CA THR A 135 11.01 -0.72 11.58
C THR A 135 11.40 -2.02 12.29
N GLY A 136 12.26 -2.85 11.69
CA GLY A 136 12.57 -4.18 12.20
C GLY A 136 11.43 -5.19 12.08
N MET A 137 10.39 -4.87 11.32
CA MET A 137 9.27 -5.78 11.08
C MET A 137 9.68 -6.95 10.19
N SER A 138 9.06 -8.11 10.42
CA SER A 138 9.09 -9.22 9.45
C SER A 138 8.51 -8.76 8.12
N GLN A 139 8.97 -9.35 7.02
CA GLN A 139 8.43 -9.02 5.70
C GLN A 139 8.10 -10.25 4.86
N ALA A 140 7.02 -10.17 4.10
CA ALA A 140 6.70 -11.09 3.03
C ALA A 140 6.14 -10.30 1.86
N THR A 141 6.76 -10.45 0.68
CA THR A 141 6.44 -9.65 -0.50
C THR A 141 5.71 -10.46 -1.56
N PHE A 142 5.00 -9.76 -2.45
CA PHE A 142 4.27 -10.35 -3.58
C PHE A 142 3.23 -11.39 -3.16
N ALA A 143 2.46 -11.08 -2.11
CA ALA A 143 1.50 -12.02 -1.54
C ALA A 143 0.32 -12.28 -2.46
N SER A 144 0.01 -13.55 -2.66
CA SER A 144 -1.22 -14.03 -3.32
C SER A 144 -2.18 -14.70 -2.35
N GLU A 145 -1.77 -14.97 -1.11
CA GLU A 145 -2.62 -15.45 -0.04
C GLU A 145 -2.06 -15.01 1.32
N ILE A 146 -2.95 -14.58 2.21
CA ILE A 146 -2.59 -14.16 3.57
C ILE A 146 -3.55 -14.82 4.56
N LYS A 147 -3.00 -15.51 5.55
CA LYS A 147 -3.75 -16.08 6.69
C LYS A 147 -3.14 -15.59 7.98
N ILE A 148 -3.93 -14.94 8.82
CA ILE A 148 -3.50 -14.49 10.15
C ILE A 148 -3.90 -15.53 11.17
N GLU A 149 -2.92 -16.03 11.92
CA GLU A 149 -3.10 -17.06 12.96
C GLU A 149 -2.39 -16.60 14.23
N GLY A 150 -3.13 -16.06 15.20
CA GLY A 150 -2.57 -15.54 16.45
C GLY A 150 -1.60 -14.38 16.18
N ASP A 151 -0.35 -14.57 16.58
CA ASP A 151 0.74 -13.60 16.42
C ASP A 151 1.59 -13.83 15.16
N LYS A 152 1.12 -14.67 14.23
CA LYS A 152 1.80 -15.02 12.99
C LYS A 152 0.93 -14.76 11.77
N ALA A 153 1.59 -14.51 10.64
CA ALA A 153 0.98 -14.49 9.33
C ALA A 153 1.59 -15.59 8.46
N GLN A 154 0.73 -16.41 7.87
CA GLN A 154 1.13 -17.34 6.81
C GLN A 154 0.88 -16.65 5.47
N VAL A 155 1.92 -16.45 4.70
CA VAL A 155 1.87 -15.69 3.44
C VAL A 155 2.37 -16.55 2.30
N THR A 156 1.52 -16.74 1.30
CA THR A 156 1.92 -17.38 0.04
C THR A 156 2.32 -16.30 -0.94
N ARG A 157 3.53 -16.41 -1.47
CA ARG A 157 4.16 -15.44 -2.35
C ARG A 157 4.26 -15.96 -3.78
N GLU A 158 4.08 -15.05 -4.73
CA GLU A 158 4.41 -15.30 -6.12
C GLU A 158 5.92 -15.11 -6.31
N ILE A 159 6.61 -16.16 -6.71
CA ILE A 159 8.05 -16.12 -7.03
C ILE A 159 8.28 -16.64 -8.45
N ASP A 160 9.47 -16.42 -8.98
CA ASP A 160 9.82 -16.97 -10.28
C ASP A 160 9.77 -18.50 -10.24
N GLY A 161 8.96 -19.07 -11.10
CA GLY A 161 8.80 -20.52 -11.20
C GLY A 161 7.83 -21.15 -10.23
N GLY A 162 7.08 -20.39 -9.42
CA GLY A 162 6.05 -20.99 -8.56
C GLY A 162 5.61 -20.16 -7.36
N LEU A 163 5.28 -20.83 -6.29
CA LEU A 163 4.80 -20.25 -5.03
C LEU A 163 5.75 -20.59 -3.88
N GLN A 164 5.86 -19.66 -2.94
CA GLN A 164 6.57 -19.88 -1.67
C GLN A 164 5.66 -19.47 -0.53
N THR A 165 5.48 -20.36 0.44
CA THR A 165 4.71 -20.04 1.65
C THR A 165 5.64 -19.80 2.83
N LEU A 166 5.49 -18.65 3.49
CA LEU A 166 6.26 -18.23 4.64
C LEU A 166 5.36 -18.13 5.87
N SER A 167 5.89 -18.46 7.03
CA SER A 167 5.30 -18.10 8.32
C SER A 167 6.15 -17.00 8.94
N ILE A 168 5.57 -15.84 9.15
CA ILE A 168 6.26 -14.67 9.68
C ILE A 168 5.60 -14.17 10.96
N ASN A 169 6.39 -13.58 11.85
CA ASN A 169 5.89 -13.02 13.10
C ASN A 169 5.26 -11.64 12.88
N LEU A 170 4.16 -11.37 13.57
CA LEU A 170 3.63 -10.02 13.69
C LEU A 170 4.43 -9.22 14.76
N PRO A 171 4.65 -7.93 14.64
CA PRO A 171 4.20 -7.08 13.52
C PRO A 171 4.95 -7.39 12.22
N ALA A 172 4.25 -7.25 11.12
CA ALA A 172 4.79 -7.59 9.80
C ALA A 172 4.40 -6.58 8.72
N MET A 173 5.27 -6.45 7.72
CA MET A 173 4.99 -5.83 6.44
C MET A 173 4.70 -6.91 5.40
N ILE A 174 3.61 -6.74 4.66
CA ILE A 174 3.26 -7.61 3.55
C ILE A 174 3.00 -6.74 2.32
N SER A 175 3.53 -7.11 1.17
CA SER A 175 3.18 -6.46 -0.09
C SER A 175 2.30 -7.36 -0.95
N THR A 176 1.37 -6.76 -1.69
CA THR A 176 0.31 -7.49 -2.39
C THR A 176 0.61 -7.68 -3.86
N ASP A 177 0.40 -8.91 -4.35
CA ASP A 177 0.30 -9.21 -5.76
C ASP A 177 -1.16 -9.04 -6.24
N LEU A 178 -1.36 -8.87 -7.55
CA LEU A 178 -2.71 -8.75 -8.14
C LEU A 178 -3.57 -10.01 -7.92
N ARG A 179 -2.96 -11.15 -7.68
CA ARG A 179 -3.64 -12.43 -7.47
C ARG A 179 -4.21 -12.61 -6.08
N LEU A 180 -3.93 -11.69 -5.14
CA LEU A 180 -4.38 -11.80 -3.75
C LEU A 180 -5.90 -11.75 -3.63
N ASN A 181 -6.52 -10.80 -4.26
CA ASN A 181 -7.98 -10.61 -4.24
C ASN A 181 -8.45 -9.79 -5.45
N GLU A 182 -9.76 -9.72 -5.57
CA GLU A 182 -10.44 -8.83 -6.51
C GLU A 182 -11.10 -7.71 -5.69
N PRO A 183 -10.66 -6.45 -5.86
CA PRO A 183 -11.23 -5.33 -5.11
C PRO A 183 -12.72 -5.13 -5.39
N ARG A 184 -13.47 -4.74 -4.36
CA ARG A 184 -14.88 -4.37 -4.49
C ARG A 184 -15.03 -3.03 -5.21
N TYR A 185 -16.20 -2.81 -5.76
CA TYR A 185 -16.56 -1.54 -6.40
C TYR A 185 -17.00 -0.49 -5.38
#